data_16512044e5268881e00783982d8dcbaa
#
_entry.id   16512044e5268881e00783982d8dcbaa
#
_cell.length_a   1.000
_cell.length_b   1.000
_cell.length_c   1.000
_cell.angle_alpha   90.00
_cell.angle_beta   90.00
_cell.angle_gamma   90.00
#
_symmetry.space_group_name_H-M   'P 1'
#
loop_
_entity.id
_entity.type
_entity.pdbx_description
1 polymer ?
#
loop_
_entity_poly.entity_id
_entity_poly.type
_entity_poly.pdbx_seq_one_letter_code
_entity_poly.pdbx_strand_id
1 'polypeptide(L)'
;MVDEPKEGFLKSGGYKFHYLLWGATGPKLVFIHSMGMDARGFDTTTRALSDRYQILALDILDHGDSDTPSEPVALPDHADLMRDCYRQLGFMPNVLVGHSVGGMLGMVLAAEHPDDLKGLVLVDIAPFKLDREGRAQRPQPPEFFEDEEDARKYLNERYPDFTEEAVENRLKYSFVTGDDGKLRRKKTGDAIRGGLSTDLWPYVERMKVPTLLLKGATSQLVSDETRKRMEKLVPDIEIITVEGVGHMIPQGKPAEFLALLEGFLGRLEL
;
A
#
# COMPACT_ATOMS: atom_id res chain seq x y z
N MET A 1 -18.39 12.39 8.50
CA MET A 1 -17.47 11.70 7.56
C MET A 1 -17.13 12.66 6.44
N VAL A 2 -15.88 12.67 5.99
CA VAL A 2 -15.45 13.43 4.82
C VAL A 2 -15.70 12.50 3.61
N ASP A 3 -16.55 12.93 2.66
CA ASP A 3 -16.93 12.06 1.53
C ASP A 3 -15.84 11.97 0.45
N GLU A 4 -15.04 13.03 0.29
CA GLU A 4 -13.92 13.09 -0.64
C GLU A 4 -12.67 13.69 0.04
N PRO A 5 -11.47 13.18 -0.28
CA PRO A 5 -10.23 13.70 0.28
C PRO A 5 -9.84 15.03 -0.34
N LYS A 6 -8.97 15.77 0.35
CA LYS A 6 -8.19 16.82 -0.30
C LYS A 6 -7.05 16.16 -1.06
N GLU A 7 -6.94 16.50 -2.32
CA GLU A 7 -5.91 16.00 -3.22
C GLU A 7 -4.80 17.04 -3.41
N GLY A 8 -3.56 16.58 -3.54
CA GLY A 8 -2.45 17.49 -3.73
C GLY A 8 -1.18 16.80 -4.23
N PHE A 9 -0.19 17.63 -4.50
CA PHE A 9 1.13 17.21 -4.93
C PHE A 9 2.21 17.87 -4.08
N LEU A 10 3.32 17.16 -3.87
CA LEU A 10 4.51 17.70 -3.25
C LEU A 10 5.77 17.16 -3.95
N LYS A 11 6.94 17.72 -3.63
CA LYS A 11 8.21 17.26 -4.20
C LYS A 11 9.11 16.69 -3.11
N SER A 12 9.71 15.53 -3.41
CA SER A 12 10.76 14.91 -2.62
C SER A 12 11.83 14.34 -3.54
N GLY A 13 13.09 14.60 -3.29
CA GLY A 13 14.22 14.12 -4.09
C GLY A 13 14.15 14.50 -5.58
N GLY A 14 13.45 15.60 -5.92
CA GLY A 14 13.25 16.02 -7.30
C GLY A 14 12.01 15.44 -8.01
N TYR A 15 11.38 14.41 -7.42
CA TYR A 15 10.16 13.79 -7.94
C TYR A 15 8.91 14.43 -7.35
N LYS A 16 7.85 14.49 -8.13
CA LYS A 16 6.52 14.90 -7.71
C LYS A 16 5.73 13.69 -7.23
N PHE A 17 5.21 13.75 -6.01
CA PHE A 17 4.34 12.76 -5.39
C PHE A 17 2.92 13.29 -5.31
N HIS A 18 1.96 12.45 -5.67
CA HIS A 18 0.55 12.70 -5.47
C HIS A 18 0.10 12.15 -4.11
N TYR A 19 -0.81 12.86 -3.45
CA TYR A 19 -1.35 12.42 -2.18
C TYR A 19 -2.82 12.80 -1.98
N LEU A 20 -3.46 12.06 -1.09
CA LEU A 20 -4.82 12.28 -0.61
C LEU A 20 -4.79 12.52 0.90
N LEU A 21 -5.52 13.54 1.37
CA LEU A 21 -5.69 13.84 2.79
C LEU A 21 -7.14 13.64 3.20
N TRP A 22 -7.36 12.81 4.22
CA TRP A 22 -8.65 12.57 4.83
C TRP A 22 -8.62 13.01 6.29
N GLY A 23 -9.77 13.50 6.79
CA GLY A 23 -9.87 13.99 8.16
C GLY A 23 -9.04 15.24 8.44
N ALA A 24 -9.25 15.83 9.61
CA ALA A 24 -8.58 17.09 10.00
C ALA A 24 -8.00 17.05 11.41
N THR A 25 -8.39 16.09 12.25
CA THR A 25 -8.04 16.01 13.67
C THR A 25 -7.73 14.58 14.06
N GLY A 26 -7.13 14.39 15.23
CA GLY A 26 -6.80 13.07 15.78
C GLY A 26 -5.39 12.58 15.41
N PRO A 27 -5.07 11.33 15.78
CA PRO A 27 -3.79 10.72 15.48
C PRO A 27 -3.57 10.58 13.96
N LYS A 28 -2.30 10.49 13.56
CA LYS A 28 -1.89 10.49 12.16
C LYS A 28 -1.70 9.07 11.64
N LEU A 29 -2.34 8.76 10.52
CA LEU A 29 -2.18 7.51 9.80
C LEU A 29 -1.60 7.79 8.42
N VAL A 30 -0.70 6.92 7.96
CA VAL A 30 -0.14 6.96 6.60
C VAL A 30 -0.43 5.65 5.90
N PHE A 31 -1.02 5.71 4.71
CA PHE A 31 -1.35 4.55 3.90
C PHE A 31 -0.48 4.50 2.64
N ILE A 32 0.16 3.36 2.39
CA ILE A 32 0.97 3.09 1.20
C ILE A 32 0.44 1.84 0.50
N HIS A 33 0.03 2.02 -0.75
CA HIS A 33 -0.63 1.00 -1.55
C HIS A 33 0.32 -0.08 -2.09
N SER A 34 -0.27 -1.14 -2.68
CA SER A 34 0.46 -2.22 -3.34
C SER A 34 0.85 -1.90 -4.78
N MET A 35 1.75 -2.70 -5.35
CA MET A 35 2.12 -2.64 -6.76
C MET A 35 0.90 -2.72 -7.68
N GLY A 36 0.80 -1.78 -8.61
CA GLY A 36 -0.30 -1.69 -9.57
C GLY A 36 -1.60 -1.11 -9.01
N MET A 37 -1.59 -0.65 -7.76
CA MET A 37 -2.65 0.12 -7.13
C MET A 37 -2.28 1.61 -7.08
N ASP A 38 -3.06 2.39 -6.37
CA ASP A 38 -2.87 3.81 -6.10
C ASP A 38 -3.46 4.16 -4.72
N ALA A 39 -3.31 5.41 -4.28
CA ALA A 39 -3.78 5.89 -2.98
C ALA A 39 -5.30 5.69 -2.78
N ARG A 40 -6.09 5.74 -3.85
CA ARG A 40 -7.54 5.51 -3.84
C ARG A 40 -7.92 4.07 -3.47
N GLY A 41 -6.98 3.13 -3.56
CA GLY A 41 -7.20 1.74 -3.15
C GLY A 41 -7.59 1.56 -1.68
N PHE A 42 -7.45 2.60 -0.84
CA PHE A 42 -7.87 2.59 0.56
C PHE A 42 -9.11 3.46 0.85
N ASP A 43 -9.77 4.03 -0.16
CA ASP A 43 -10.85 5.02 0.02
C ASP A 43 -11.95 4.55 0.97
N THR A 44 -12.40 3.30 0.88
CA THR A 44 -13.42 2.73 1.79
C THR A 44 -12.95 2.80 3.25
N THR A 45 -11.70 2.40 3.53
CA THR A 45 -11.13 2.40 4.88
C THR A 45 -10.84 3.82 5.37
N THR A 46 -10.21 4.64 4.55
CA THR A 46 -9.80 6.00 4.94
C THR A 46 -11.00 6.90 5.16
N ARG A 47 -12.08 6.75 4.37
CA ARG A 47 -13.36 7.41 4.59
C ARG A 47 -13.96 7.05 5.94
N ALA A 48 -14.00 5.75 6.28
CA ALA A 48 -14.56 5.27 7.54
C ALA A 48 -13.78 5.77 8.79
N LEU A 49 -12.50 6.08 8.65
CA LEU A 49 -11.63 6.56 9.73
C LEU A 49 -11.53 8.09 9.81
N SER A 50 -11.99 8.83 8.78
CA SER A 50 -11.74 10.26 8.58
C SER A 50 -12.31 11.20 9.64
N ASP A 51 -13.26 10.77 10.45
CA ASP A 51 -13.83 11.54 11.56
C ASP A 51 -12.98 11.48 12.84
N ARG A 52 -12.08 10.49 12.95
CA ARG A 52 -11.26 10.25 14.16
C ARG A 52 -9.75 10.39 13.94
N TYR A 53 -9.31 10.33 12.69
CA TYR A 53 -7.89 10.34 12.34
C TYR A 53 -7.58 11.34 11.24
N GLN A 54 -6.36 11.88 11.28
CA GLN A 54 -5.75 12.55 10.14
C GLN A 54 -5.08 11.48 9.27
N ILE A 55 -5.43 11.39 7.99
CA ILE A 55 -4.96 10.30 7.14
C ILE A 55 -4.31 10.86 5.89
N LEU A 56 -3.13 10.35 5.59
CA LEU A 56 -2.38 10.61 4.38
C LEU A 56 -2.27 9.31 3.59
N ALA A 57 -2.80 9.27 2.38
CA ALA A 57 -2.55 8.20 1.42
C ALA A 57 -1.69 8.74 0.27
N LEU A 58 -0.61 8.04 -0.08
CA LEU A 58 0.37 8.47 -1.08
C LEU A 58 0.43 7.50 -2.25
N ASP A 59 0.52 8.06 -3.46
CA ASP A 59 0.97 7.30 -4.62
C ASP A 59 2.48 7.15 -4.57
N ILE A 60 2.99 5.92 -4.55
CA ILE A 60 4.42 5.67 -4.69
C ILE A 60 4.89 6.03 -6.11
N LEU A 61 6.19 6.21 -6.32
CA LEU A 61 6.72 6.52 -7.66
C LEU A 61 6.22 5.51 -8.70
N ASP A 62 5.99 6.00 -9.92
CA ASP A 62 5.47 5.24 -11.07
C ASP A 62 4.09 4.61 -10.83
N HIS A 63 3.29 5.18 -9.92
CA HIS A 63 1.89 4.79 -9.68
C HIS A 63 0.99 6.00 -9.64
N GLY A 64 -0.29 5.77 -9.95
CA GLY A 64 -1.32 6.80 -9.93
C GLY A 64 -0.89 8.06 -10.67
N ASP A 65 -0.85 9.18 -9.94
CA ASP A 65 -0.50 10.50 -10.47
C ASP A 65 0.91 10.99 -10.04
N SER A 66 1.70 10.13 -9.34
CA SER A 66 3.10 10.41 -9.02
C SER A 66 4.02 10.30 -10.23
N ASP A 67 5.21 10.92 -10.17
CA ASP A 67 6.19 10.89 -11.26
C ASP A 67 6.73 9.46 -11.50
N THR A 68 7.15 9.22 -12.76
CA THR A 68 7.90 8.04 -13.15
C THR A 68 9.39 8.35 -13.12
N PRO A 69 10.21 7.63 -12.34
CA PRO A 69 11.65 7.82 -12.36
C PRO A 69 12.25 7.31 -13.68
N SER A 70 13.29 7.97 -14.18
CA SER A 70 14.03 7.55 -15.39
C SER A 70 14.85 6.27 -15.17
N GLU A 71 15.26 6.03 -13.92
CA GLU A 71 15.99 4.83 -13.49
C GLU A 71 15.33 4.23 -12.25
N PRO A 72 15.42 2.90 -12.05
CA PRO A 72 14.87 2.27 -10.87
C PRO A 72 15.45 2.83 -9.58
N VAL A 73 14.58 3.31 -8.69
CA VAL A 73 14.97 3.80 -7.36
C VAL A 73 15.09 2.60 -6.41
N ALA A 74 16.19 2.49 -5.69
CA ALA A 74 16.36 1.43 -4.71
C ALA A 74 15.33 1.55 -3.58
N LEU A 75 14.92 0.42 -3.00
CA LEU A 75 13.85 0.40 -2.01
C LEU A 75 14.13 1.29 -0.79
N PRO A 76 15.37 1.33 -0.21
CA PRO A 76 15.66 2.23 0.89
C PRO A 76 15.57 3.72 0.49
N ASP A 77 16.09 4.08 -0.68
CA ASP A 77 16.02 5.46 -1.17
C ASP A 77 14.56 5.88 -1.41
N HIS A 78 13.73 4.96 -1.92
CA HIS A 78 12.30 5.20 -2.10
C HIS A 78 11.59 5.40 -0.75
N ALA A 79 11.95 4.61 0.28
CA ALA A 79 11.43 4.77 1.63
C ALA A 79 11.79 6.17 2.21
N ASP A 80 13.00 6.64 1.99
CA ASP A 80 13.44 7.98 2.42
C ASP A 80 12.69 9.11 1.69
N LEU A 81 12.44 8.96 0.39
CA LEU A 81 11.61 9.90 -0.37
C LEU A 81 10.18 9.98 0.20
N MET A 82 9.57 8.83 0.51
CA MET A 82 8.24 8.77 1.11
C MET A 82 8.25 9.39 2.51
N ARG A 83 9.28 9.10 3.32
CA ARG A 83 9.47 9.71 4.65
C ARG A 83 9.54 11.22 4.58
N ASP A 84 10.27 11.78 3.60
CA ASP A 84 10.34 13.22 3.39
C ASP A 84 8.95 13.81 3.06
N CYS A 85 8.12 13.11 2.28
CA CYS A 85 6.74 13.50 2.04
C CYS A 85 5.93 13.60 3.35
N TYR A 86 6.01 12.60 4.25
CA TYR A 86 5.30 12.63 5.54
C TYR A 86 5.75 13.80 6.39
N ARG A 87 7.06 14.06 6.43
CA ARG A 87 7.64 15.15 7.20
C ARG A 87 7.18 16.51 6.69
N GLN A 88 7.19 16.73 5.38
CA GLN A 88 6.75 17.99 4.78
C GLN A 88 5.27 18.29 5.07
N LEU A 89 4.43 17.26 5.13
CA LEU A 89 2.99 17.39 5.43
C LEU A 89 2.69 17.34 6.93
N GLY A 90 3.73 17.21 7.78
CA GLY A 90 3.56 17.17 9.23
C GLY A 90 2.94 15.86 9.73
N PHE A 91 3.07 14.75 8.99
CA PHE A 91 2.53 13.43 9.35
C PHE A 91 3.56 12.58 10.11
N MET A 92 4.22 13.16 11.10
CA MET A 92 5.14 12.43 11.98
C MET A 92 4.92 12.86 13.44
N PRO A 93 5.00 11.94 14.42
CA PRO A 93 4.98 10.49 14.23
C PRO A 93 3.61 9.98 13.75
N ASN A 94 3.57 8.81 13.13
CA ASN A 94 2.36 8.22 12.57
C ASN A 94 2.24 6.70 12.80
N VAL A 95 1.08 6.12 12.48
CA VAL A 95 0.93 4.69 12.24
C VAL A 95 0.95 4.48 10.73
N LEU A 96 1.88 3.66 10.26
CA LEU A 96 2.02 3.35 8.85
C LEU A 96 1.30 2.06 8.49
N VAL A 97 0.43 2.13 7.49
CA VAL A 97 -0.30 0.99 6.92
C VAL A 97 0.23 0.74 5.51
N GLY A 98 0.99 -0.32 5.34
CA GLY A 98 1.62 -0.66 4.06
C GLY A 98 1.11 -1.97 3.48
N HIS A 99 0.54 -1.92 2.27
CA HIS A 99 0.10 -3.11 1.55
C HIS A 99 1.17 -3.56 0.55
N SER A 100 1.61 -4.82 0.64
CA SER A 100 2.56 -5.40 -0.31
C SER A 100 3.85 -4.56 -0.42
N VAL A 101 4.13 -3.94 -1.57
CA VAL A 101 5.30 -3.03 -1.72
C VAL A 101 5.28 -1.88 -0.72
N GLY A 102 4.10 -1.36 -0.37
CA GLY A 102 3.96 -0.38 0.72
C GLY A 102 4.43 -0.92 2.07
N GLY A 103 4.20 -2.20 2.34
CA GLY A 103 4.73 -2.88 3.52
C GLY A 103 6.25 -3.11 3.46
N MET A 104 6.82 -3.35 2.28
CA MET A 104 8.29 -3.41 2.10
C MET A 104 8.93 -2.06 2.48
N LEU A 105 8.36 -0.95 2.00
CA LEU A 105 8.79 0.40 2.39
C LEU A 105 8.61 0.63 3.89
N GLY A 106 7.51 0.16 4.47
CA GLY A 106 7.23 0.21 5.91
C GLY A 106 8.26 -0.54 6.76
N MET A 107 8.73 -1.72 6.34
CA MET A 107 9.79 -2.47 7.03
C MET A 107 11.10 -1.70 7.04
N VAL A 108 11.48 -1.05 5.93
CA VAL A 108 12.67 -0.19 5.86
C VAL A 108 12.53 0.98 6.83
N LEU A 109 11.40 1.70 6.78
CA LEU A 109 11.15 2.86 7.64
C LEU A 109 11.14 2.49 9.13
N ALA A 110 10.53 1.37 9.50
CA ALA A 110 10.49 0.89 10.88
C ALA A 110 11.87 0.50 11.44
N ALA A 111 12.78 0.08 10.56
CA ALA A 111 14.15 -0.27 10.93
C ALA A 111 15.08 0.93 11.00
N GLU A 112 14.99 1.86 10.05
CA GLU A 112 15.90 3.00 9.91
C GLU A 112 15.43 4.22 10.71
N HIS A 113 14.10 4.38 10.88
CA HIS A 113 13.46 5.57 11.49
C HIS A 113 12.37 5.18 12.48
N PRO A 114 12.65 4.33 13.50
CA PRO A 114 11.64 3.83 14.43
C PRO A 114 10.91 4.93 15.21
N ASP A 115 11.58 6.05 15.51
CA ASP A 115 11.00 7.17 16.27
C ASP A 115 9.90 7.92 15.49
N ASP A 116 9.86 7.76 14.17
CA ASP A 116 8.85 8.38 13.32
C ASP A 116 7.53 7.58 13.30
N LEU A 117 7.54 6.35 13.84
CA LEU A 117 6.39 5.45 13.81
C LEU A 117 5.88 5.11 15.22
N LYS A 118 4.57 5.22 15.41
CA LYS A 118 3.86 4.71 16.59
C LYS A 118 3.44 3.24 16.43
N GLY A 119 3.37 2.76 15.19
CA GLY A 119 3.04 1.40 14.84
C GLY A 119 3.16 1.15 13.35
N LEU A 120 3.22 -0.11 12.97
CA LEU A 120 3.30 -0.57 11.59
C LEU A 120 2.25 -1.65 11.33
N VAL A 121 1.45 -1.47 10.27
CA VAL A 121 0.54 -2.50 9.76
C VAL A 121 1.06 -2.98 8.42
N LEU A 122 1.42 -4.25 8.36
CA LEU A 122 1.87 -4.95 7.17
C LEU A 122 0.70 -5.74 6.59
N VAL A 123 0.26 -5.40 5.39
CA VAL A 123 -0.84 -6.09 4.73
C VAL A 123 -0.29 -7.02 3.66
N ASP A 124 -0.38 -8.30 3.94
CA ASP A 124 -0.02 -9.45 3.10
C ASP A 124 1.33 -9.30 2.39
N ILE A 125 2.38 -9.12 3.19
CA ILE A 125 3.76 -9.01 2.71
C ILE A 125 4.73 -9.74 3.64
N ALA A 126 5.74 -10.31 3.05
CA ALA A 126 6.85 -10.98 3.74
C ALA A 126 8.20 -10.33 3.37
N PRO A 127 9.20 -10.42 4.25
CA PRO A 127 10.54 -9.90 3.99
C PRO A 127 11.31 -10.83 3.04
N PHE A 128 10.93 -10.85 1.78
CA PHE A 128 11.60 -11.64 0.74
C PHE A 128 12.24 -10.73 -0.31
N LYS A 129 13.31 -11.23 -0.91
CA LYS A 129 13.90 -10.62 -2.09
C LYS A 129 13.00 -10.93 -3.30
N LEU A 130 12.51 -9.89 -3.96
CA LEU A 130 11.73 -10.06 -5.18
C LEU A 130 12.62 -10.65 -6.27
N ASP A 131 12.42 -11.94 -6.58
CA ASP A 131 13.10 -12.60 -7.67
C ASP A 131 12.49 -12.20 -9.01
N ARG A 132 13.36 -11.83 -9.97
CA ARG A 132 12.94 -11.45 -11.32
C ARG A 132 12.43 -12.64 -12.13
N GLU A 133 12.95 -13.85 -11.90
CA GLU A 133 12.69 -15.03 -12.74
C GLU A 133 11.25 -15.56 -12.58
N GLY A 134 10.68 -15.55 -11.40
CA GLY A 134 9.32 -16.08 -11.16
C GLY A 134 8.18 -15.21 -11.69
N ARG A 135 8.43 -13.95 -12.08
CA ARG A 135 7.40 -12.99 -12.54
C ARG A 135 7.25 -12.90 -14.05
N ALA A 136 8.20 -13.38 -14.83
CA ALA A 136 8.14 -13.37 -16.29
C ALA A 136 6.95 -14.18 -16.87
N GLN A 137 6.29 -14.99 -16.05
CA GLN A 137 5.19 -15.87 -16.47
C GLN A 137 3.77 -15.30 -16.20
N ARG A 138 3.64 -14.14 -15.56
CA ARG A 138 2.31 -13.55 -15.38
C ARG A 138 1.84 -12.89 -16.67
N PRO A 139 0.61 -13.16 -17.13
CA PRO A 139 0.05 -12.47 -18.30
C PRO A 139 0.14 -10.96 -18.10
N GLN A 140 0.69 -10.29 -19.11
CA GLN A 140 0.69 -8.83 -19.13
C GLN A 140 -0.75 -8.36 -19.27
N PRO A 141 -1.16 -7.33 -18.52
CA PRO A 141 -2.48 -6.75 -18.69
C PRO A 141 -2.61 -6.14 -20.10
N PRO A 142 -3.83 -6.02 -20.62
CA PRO A 142 -4.09 -5.31 -21.85
C PRO A 142 -3.49 -3.89 -21.83
N GLU A 143 -2.99 -3.43 -22.96
CA GLU A 143 -2.48 -2.07 -23.12
C GLU A 143 -3.63 -1.04 -23.02
N PHE A 144 -4.79 -1.40 -23.55
CA PHE A 144 -6.02 -0.62 -23.51
C PHE A 144 -7.25 -1.52 -23.37
N PHE A 145 -8.37 -0.91 -23.03
CA PHE A 145 -9.71 -1.51 -22.97
C PHE A 145 -10.63 -0.70 -23.89
N GLU A 146 -11.51 -1.37 -24.60
CA GLU A 146 -12.40 -0.71 -25.56
C GLU A 146 -13.39 0.24 -24.86
N ASP A 147 -13.86 -0.16 -23.68
CA ASP A 147 -14.79 0.62 -22.86
C ASP A 147 -14.69 0.23 -21.37
N GLU A 148 -15.57 0.79 -20.55
CA GLU A 148 -15.63 0.51 -19.11
C GLU A 148 -16.06 -0.93 -18.81
N GLU A 149 -16.93 -1.52 -19.63
CA GLU A 149 -17.40 -2.90 -19.44
C GLU A 149 -16.25 -3.90 -19.65
N ASP A 150 -15.43 -3.69 -20.65
CA ASP A 150 -14.21 -4.48 -20.91
C ASP A 150 -13.19 -4.33 -19.76
N ALA A 151 -12.97 -3.11 -19.28
CA ALA A 151 -12.13 -2.86 -18.12
C ALA A 151 -12.68 -3.52 -16.83
N ARG A 152 -13.98 -3.47 -16.60
CA ARG A 152 -14.67 -4.12 -15.48
C ARG A 152 -14.51 -5.64 -15.53
N LYS A 153 -14.73 -6.23 -16.68
CA LYS A 153 -14.52 -7.67 -16.89
C LYS A 153 -13.10 -8.08 -16.52
N TYR A 154 -12.10 -7.34 -17.03
CA TYR A 154 -10.69 -7.57 -16.67
C TYR A 154 -10.46 -7.46 -15.16
N LEU A 155 -11.02 -6.45 -14.48
CA LEU A 155 -10.86 -6.29 -13.04
C LEU A 155 -11.44 -7.46 -12.26
N ASN A 156 -12.65 -7.92 -12.62
CA ASN A 156 -13.30 -9.05 -11.97
C ASN A 156 -12.53 -10.37 -12.17
N GLU A 157 -12.01 -10.60 -13.37
CA GLU A 157 -11.18 -11.78 -13.65
C GLU A 157 -9.82 -11.72 -12.92
N ARG A 158 -9.23 -10.54 -12.85
CA ARG A 158 -7.89 -10.32 -12.28
C ARG A 158 -7.90 -10.30 -10.75
N TYR A 159 -8.99 -9.81 -10.16
CA TYR A 159 -9.17 -9.60 -8.72
C TYR A 159 -10.53 -10.17 -8.26
N PRO A 160 -10.68 -11.50 -8.27
CA PRO A 160 -11.98 -12.13 -7.97
C PRO A 160 -12.48 -11.88 -6.54
N ASP A 161 -11.60 -11.46 -5.65
CA ASP A 161 -11.93 -11.13 -4.25
C ASP A 161 -12.42 -9.68 -4.08
N PHE A 162 -12.34 -8.82 -5.10
CA PHE A 162 -12.76 -7.41 -4.97
C PHE A 162 -14.25 -7.30 -4.70
N THR A 163 -14.61 -6.37 -3.80
CA THR A 163 -16.00 -5.92 -3.69
C THR A 163 -16.39 -5.08 -4.92
N GLU A 164 -17.69 -4.97 -5.20
CA GLU A 164 -18.17 -4.09 -6.26
C GLU A 164 -17.72 -2.64 -6.06
N GLU A 165 -17.74 -2.14 -4.82
CA GLU A 165 -17.22 -0.81 -4.49
C GLU A 165 -15.73 -0.65 -4.87
N ALA A 166 -14.92 -1.68 -4.66
CA ALA A 166 -13.51 -1.66 -5.03
C ALA A 166 -13.31 -1.65 -6.55
N VAL A 167 -14.16 -2.37 -7.30
CA VAL A 167 -14.15 -2.35 -8.78
C VAL A 167 -14.54 -0.97 -9.29
N GLU A 168 -15.62 -0.38 -8.79
CA GLU A 168 -16.08 0.96 -9.15
C GLU A 168 -15.02 2.03 -8.85
N ASN A 169 -14.40 1.96 -7.68
CA ASN A 169 -13.32 2.87 -7.30
C ASN A 169 -12.15 2.77 -8.30
N ARG A 170 -11.76 1.56 -8.69
CA ARG A 170 -10.69 1.35 -9.68
C ARG A 170 -11.05 1.91 -11.05
N LEU A 171 -12.27 1.65 -11.55
CA LEU A 171 -12.72 2.18 -12.83
C LEU A 171 -12.70 3.71 -12.84
N LYS A 172 -13.17 4.32 -11.76
CA LYS A 172 -13.27 5.78 -11.65
C LYS A 172 -11.89 6.48 -11.59
N TYR A 173 -10.92 5.91 -10.85
CA TYR A 173 -9.70 6.66 -10.49
C TYR A 173 -8.41 6.11 -11.08
N SER A 174 -8.38 4.84 -11.51
CA SER A 174 -7.13 4.18 -11.94
C SER A 174 -7.04 4.00 -13.46
N PHE A 175 -8.02 4.51 -14.18
CA PHE A 175 -8.03 4.52 -15.65
C PHE A 175 -8.09 5.95 -16.18
N VAL A 176 -7.62 6.13 -17.41
CA VAL A 176 -7.70 7.37 -18.17
C VAL A 176 -8.22 7.06 -19.57
N THR A 177 -9.09 7.93 -20.10
CA THR A 177 -9.53 7.84 -21.48
C THR A 177 -8.53 8.52 -22.40
N GLY A 178 -8.00 7.80 -23.38
CA GLY A 178 -7.12 8.35 -24.40
C GLY A 178 -7.89 9.12 -25.48
N ASP A 179 -7.15 9.79 -26.37
CA ASP A 179 -7.72 10.56 -27.50
C ASP A 179 -8.50 9.67 -28.49
N ASP A 180 -8.20 8.37 -28.52
CA ASP A 180 -8.89 7.35 -29.31
C ASP A 180 -10.18 6.82 -28.65
N GLY A 181 -10.56 7.38 -27.51
CA GLY A 181 -11.73 6.98 -26.72
C GLY A 181 -11.55 5.71 -25.88
N LYS A 182 -10.40 5.04 -25.97
CA LYS A 182 -10.11 3.82 -25.23
C LYS A 182 -9.61 4.10 -23.83
N LEU A 183 -9.91 3.20 -22.90
CA LEU A 183 -9.42 3.28 -21.54
C LEU A 183 -8.02 2.65 -21.41
N ARG A 184 -7.16 3.33 -20.67
CA ARG A 184 -5.83 2.84 -20.29
C ARG A 184 -5.66 2.93 -18.80
N ARG A 185 -4.97 1.95 -18.22
CA ARG A 185 -4.63 2.06 -16.80
C ARG A 185 -3.61 3.18 -16.60
N LYS A 186 -3.73 3.88 -15.49
CA LYS A 186 -2.66 4.76 -15.02
C LYS A 186 -1.38 3.97 -14.77
N LYS A 187 -0.30 4.63 -14.40
CA LYS A 187 1.00 4.03 -14.06
C LYS A 187 0.84 2.90 -13.02
N THR A 188 1.59 1.82 -13.17
CA THR A 188 1.44 0.59 -12.38
C THR A 188 2.75 0.05 -11.80
N GLY A 189 3.81 0.85 -11.81
CA GLY A 189 5.06 0.57 -11.12
C GLY A 189 6.08 -0.25 -11.92
N ASP A 190 5.99 -0.27 -13.24
CA ASP A 190 6.95 -1.04 -14.05
C ASP A 190 8.37 -0.45 -13.99
N ALA A 191 8.49 0.88 -13.92
CA ALA A 191 9.78 1.57 -13.84
C ALA A 191 10.51 1.34 -12.50
N ILE A 192 9.79 1.15 -11.39
CA ILE A 192 10.43 0.95 -10.07
C ILE A 192 10.75 -0.51 -9.76
N ARG A 193 10.26 -1.48 -10.53
CA ARG A 193 10.44 -2.93 -10.25
C ARG A 193 11.91 -3.33 -10.06
N GLY A 194 12.82 -2.70 -10.79
CA GLY A 194 14.25 -2.96 -10.69
C GLY A 194 14.85 -2.66 -9.32
N GLY A 195 14.30 -1.66 -8.61
CA GLY A 195 14.75 -1.23 -7.28
C GLY A 195 14.24 -2.09 -6.11
N LEU A 196 13.28 -2.98 -6.35
CA LEU A 196 12.60 -3.75 -5.30
C LEU A 196 13.32 -5.05 -4.90
N SER A 197 14.53 -5.31 -5.40
CA SER A 197 15.26 -6.56 -5.13
C SER A 197 16.09 -6.52 -3.83
N THR A 198 15.68 -5.72 -2.85
CA THR A 198 16.34 -5.61 -1.55
C THR A 198 16.01 -6.81 -0.66
N ASP A 199 17.01 -7.39 0.00
CA ASP A 199 16.78 -8.35 1.09
C ASP A 199 16.29 -7.60 2.33
N LEU A 200 15.07 -7.90 2.76
CA LEU A 200 14.41 -7.20 3.88
C LEU A 200 14.67 -7.83 5.25
N TRP A 201 15.25 -9.03 5.34
CA TRP A 201 15.51 -9.67 6.63
C TRP A 201 16.40 -8.83 7.56
N PRO A 202 17.48 -8.17 7.08
CA PRO A 202 18.30 -7.29 7.93
C PRO A 202 17.54 -6.08 8.50
N TYR A 203 16.46 -5.63 7.81
CA TYR A 203 15.59 -4.57 8.31
C TYR A 203 14.63 -5.13 9.37
N VAL A 204 13.99 -6.27 9.11
CA VAL A 204 13.07 -6.91 10.06
C VAL A 204 13.75 -7.21 11.41
N GLU A 205 15.01 -7.64 11.39
CA GLU A 205 15.82 -7.88 12.61
C GLU A 205 16.00 -6.63 13.49
N ARG A 206 15.86 -5.43 12.92
CA ARG A 206 16.02 -4.14 13.62
C ARG A 206 14.67 -3.49 13.98
N MET A 207 13.55 -4.02 13.51
CA MET A 207 12.22 -3.47 13.83
C MET A 207 11.92 -3.61 15.32
N LYS A 208 11.48 -2.50 15.94
CA LYS A 208 11.09 -2.44 17.36
C LYS A 208 9.73 -1.80 17.59
N VAL A 209 9.09 -1.30 16.53
CA VAL A 209 7.77 -0.68 16.62
C VAL A 209 6.68 -1.75 16.74
N PRO A 210 5.60 -1.51 17.50
CA PRO A 210 4.44 -2.39 17.52
C PRO A 210 3.99 -2.69 16.09
N THR A 211 3.82 -3.97 15.75
CA THR A 211 3.58 -4.38 14.37
C THR A 211 2.38 -5.33 14.29
N LEU A 212 1.45 -5.06 13.36
CA LEU A 212 0.40 -5.98 12.95
C LEU A 212 0.69 -6.49 11.54
N LEU A 213 0.76 -7.81 11.36
CA LEU A 213 0.81 -8.44 10.04
C LEU A 213 -0.53 -9.13 9.75
N LEU A 214 -1.22 -8.66 8.71
CA LEU A 214 -2.42 -9.31 8.19
C LEU A 214 -2.05 -10.18 6.99
N LYS A 215 -2.38 -11.47 7.06
CA LYS A 215 -2.14 -12.44 5.99
C LYS A 215 -3.46 -12.87 5.38
N GLY A 216 -3.61 -12.82 4.06
CA GLY A 216 -4.75 -13.43 3.38
C GLY A 216 -4.65 -14.97 3.41
N ALA A 217 -5.74 -15.65 3.78
CA ALA A 217 -5.74 -17.10 3.96
C ALA A 217 -5.33 -17.86 2.68
N THR A 218 -5.73 -17.37 1.50
CA THR A 218 -5.39 -17.98 0.21
C THR A 218 -4.13 -17.41 -0.43
N SER A 219 -3.48 -16.42 0.22
CA SER A 219 -2.22 -15.83 -0.25
C SER A 219 -1.02 -16.77 -0.01
N GLN A 220 -0.11 -16.82 -0.98
CA GLN A 220 1.13 -17.58 -0.90
C GLN A 220 2.34 -16.73 -0.44
N LEU A 221 2.13 -15.43 -0.14
CA LEU A 221 3.24 -14.50 0.13
C LEU A 221 3.84 -14.68 1.53
N VAL A 222 3.03 -15.03 2.52
CA VAL A 222 3.48 -15.24 3.89
C VAL A 222 3.39 -16.71 4.23
N SER A 223 4.52 -17.43 4.12
CA SER A 223 4.61 -18.85 4.50
C SER A 223 4.61 -19.01 6.03
N ASP A 224 4.30 -20.23 6.51
CA ASP A 224 4.39 -20.54 7.94
C ASP A 224 5.82 -20.42 8.48
N GLU A 225 6.83 -20.71 7.66
CA GLU A 225 8.24 -20.50 8.02
C GLU A 225 8.54 -19.01 8.19
N THR A 226 8.11 -18.19 7.24
CA THR A 226 8.25 -16.73 7.31
C THR A 226 7.56 -16.16 8.54
N ARG A 227 6.32 -16.59 8.80
CA ARG A 227 5.56 -16.20 9.99
C ARG A 227 6.33 -16.48 11.27
N LYS A 228 6.77 -17.74 11.47
CA LYS A 228 7.55 -18.14 12.66
C LYS A 228 8.85 -17.37 12.80
N ARG A 229 9.52 -17.06 11.69
CA ARG A 229 10.75 -16.26 11.73
C ARG A 229 10.46 -14.81 12.12
N MET A 230 9.40 -14.19 11.60
CA MET A 230 9.00 -12.84 11.98
C MET A 230 8.59 -12.77 13.46
N GLU A 231 7.79 -13.72 13.96
CA GLU A 231 7.41 -13.84 15.39
C GLU A 231 8.63 -13.91 16.32
N LYS A 232 9.72 -14.53 15.86
CA LYS A 232 10.97 -14.63 16.62
C LYS A 232 11.79 -13.34 16.61
N LEU A 233 11.77 -12.60 15.50
CA LEU A 233 12.66 -11.45 15.26
C LEU A 233 12.05 -10.12 15.71
N VAL A 234 10.73 -9.96 15.59
CA VAL A 234 10.03 -8.72 15.92
C VAL A 234 9.33 -8.89 17.27
N PRO A 235 9.82 -8.21 18.33
CA PRO A 235 9.37 -8.48 19.71
C PRO A 235 7.89 -8.22 19.96
N ASP A 236 7.31 -7.22 19.29
CA ASP A 236 5.91 -6.80 19.43
C ASP A 236 5.19 -6.93 18.07
N ILE A 237 5.06 -8.16 17.60
CA ILE A 237 4.31 -8.47 16.39
C ILE A 237 3.07 -9.33 16.69
N GLU A 238 1.94 -8.91 16.17
CA GLU A 238 0.73 -9.72 16.06
C GLU A 238 0.53 -10.16 14.62
N ILE A 239 0.22 -11.43 14.38
CA ILE A 239 -0.01 -11.95 13.02
C ILE A 239 -1.40 -12.58 12.97
N ILE A 240 -2.27 -12.02 12.11
CA ILE A 240 -3.66 -12.46 11.94
C ILE A 240 -3.87 -12.95 10.51
N THR A 241 -4.48 -14.12 10.36
CA THR A 241 -4.95 -14.62 9.06
C THR A 241 -6.37 -14.15 8.81
N VAL A 242 -6.60 -13.52 7.66
CA VAL A 242 -7.92 -13.06 7.21
C VAL A 242 -8.51 -14.10 6.28
N GLU A 243 -9.62 -14.71 6.71
CA GLU A 243 -10.24 -15.82 5.99
C GLU A 243 -11.00 -15.37 4.73
N GLY A 244 -11.03 -16.24 3.71
CA GLY A 244 -11.81 -16.02 2.50
C GLY A 244 -11.32 -14.88 1.60
N VAL A 245 -10.05 -14.55 1.67
CA VAL A 245 -9.40 -13.55 0.82
C VAL A 245 -7.94 -13.89 0.55
N GLY A 246 -7.45 -13.48 -0.60
CA GLY A 246 -6.03 -13.59 -0.97
C GLY A 246 -5.24 -12.33 -0.64
N HIS A 247 -4.41 -11.91 -1.59
CA HIS A 247 -3.48 -10.78 -1.43
C HIS A 247 -4.16 -9.42 -1.18
N MET A 248 -5.37 -9.23 -1.68
CA MET A 248 -6.03 -7.92 -1.74
C MET A 248 -7.00 -7.71 -0.58
N ILE A 249 -6.53 -7.86 0.66
CA ILE A 249 -7.33 -7.79 1.89
C ILE A 249 -8.16 -6.50 1.98
N PRO A 250 -7.60 -5.28 1.78
CA PRO A 250 -8.37 -4.04 1.92
C PRO A 250 -9.53 -3.91 0.94
N GLN A 251 -9.40 -4.49 -0.25
CA GLN A 251 -10.41 -4.43 -1.31
C GLN A 251 -11.39 -5.61 -1.26
N GLY A 252 -10.94 -6.77 -0.78
CA GLY A 252 -11.75 -7.99 -0.73
C GLY A 252 -12.56 -8.14 0.56
N LYS A 253 -12.03 -7.61 1.67
CA LYS A 253 -12.63 -7.71 3.02
C LYS A 253 -12.54 -6.36 3.77
N PRO A 254 -13.05 -5.26 3.20
CA PRO A 254 -12.84 -3.92 3.76
C PRO A 254 -13.37 -3.76 5.18
N ALA A 255 -14.51 -4.36 5.52
CA ALA A 255 -15.08 -4.28 6.88
C ALA A 255 -14.22 -5.05 7.91
N GLU A 256 -13.72 -6.23 7.55
CA GLU A 256 -12.85 -7.02 8.42
C GLU A 256 -11.47 -6.35 8.56
N PHE A 257 -10.91 -5.85 7.46
CA PHE A 257 -9.67 -5.07 7.47
C PHE A 257 -9.80 -3.85 8.39
N LEU A 258 -10.89 -3.08 8.27
CA LEU A 258 -11.17 -1.93 9.14
C LEU A 258 -11.23 -2.34 10.61
N ALA A 259 -11.97 -3.38 10.96
CA ALA A 259 -12.12 -3.86 12.34
C ALA A 259 -10.77 -4.29 12.95
N LEU A 260 -9.94 -5.02 12.19
CA LEU A 260 -8.61 -5.44 12.63
C LEU A 260 -7.65 -4.25 12.80
N LEU A 261 -7.69 -3.30 11.88
CA LEU A 261 -6.92 -2.06 11.98
C LEU A 261 -7.33 -1.25 13.20
N GLU A 262 -8.63 -1.04 13.44
CA GLU A 262 -9.15 -0.34 14.62
C GLU A 262 -8.77 -1.03 15.92
N GLY A 263 -8.83 -2.37 15.96
CA GLY A 263 -8.37 -3.16 17.10
C GLY A 263 -6.89 -2.94 17.40
N PHE A 264 -6.04 -2.86 16.38
CA PHE A 264 -4.63 -2.54 16.56
C PHE A 264 -4.42 -1.09 17.02
N LEU A 265 -5.06 -0.12 16.35
CA LEU A 265 -4.97 1.30 16.72
C LEU A 265 -5.40 1.57 18.18
N GLY A 266 -6.42 0.87 18.65
CA GLY A 266 -6.92 0.98 20.03
C GLY A 266 -5.95 0.47 21.11
N ARG A 267 -4.92 -0.30 20.73
CA ARG A 267 -3.87 -0.77 21.65
C ARG A 267 -2.64 0.13 21.68
N LEU A 268 -2.52 1.04 20.72
CA LEU A 268 -1.40 1.98 20.66
C LEU A 268 -1.68 3.22 21.51
N GLU A 269 -0.66 3.76 22.14
CA GLU A 269 -0.69 5.07 22.80
C GLU A 269 -0.55 6.18 21.73
N LEU A 270 -1.68 6.62 21.18
CA LEU A 270 -1.74 7.57 20.05
C LEU A 270 -2.09 9.01 20.50
#